data_0832b268318a02062fdcd459cf6f6c06
#
_entry.id   0832b268318a02062fdcd459cf6f6c06
#
_cell.length_a   1.000
_cell.length_b   1.000
_cell.length_c   1.000
_cell.angle_alpha   90.00
_cell.angle_beta   90.00
_cell.angle_gamma   90.00
#
_symmetry.space_group_name_H-M   'P 1'
#
loop_
_entity.id
_entity.type
_entity.pdbx_description
1 polymer ?
#
loop_
_entity_poly.entity_id
_entity_poly.type
_entity_poly.pdbx_seq_one_letter_code
_entity_poly.pdbx_strand_id
1 'polypeptide(L)'
;MSPMARTAPVPAATDPAIIRNFCIIAHIDHGKSTLADRMLQLTGVVEQRDMRAQYLDRMDIERERGITIKSQAVRMPWEVDGTAYALNMIDTPGHVDFTYEVSRSLAACEGAVLLVDAAQGIEAQTLANLYLAMENDLTIIPVLNKIDLPAAQPEKYAAELANLIGGDPEDVLKVSGKTGQGVEALLDKIVRELPAPVGDADAPARAMIFDSVYDTYRGVVTYVRVVDGKLSPRERIQMMSTKASHELLEIGVSSPEPTPTNGLGVGEVGYLITGVKDVRQSKVGDTVTNLARPAAESLGGYADPKPMVFSGLYPIDGSDYPALREALDKLKLNDAALIYEPETSAALGFGFRVGFLGLLHLEIVRERLEREFNLDLISTAPNVIYEVTTEDKNVVTVTNPSEFPTGKVLEVREPMVSATILAPNEFVGAIMELCQSRRGDMKAMDYLSEDRVELRYRLPLAEIVFDFFDQLKSKTRGYASLDWKADGDQVADLVKVDILLQGEQVDAFSAITHKDKAYAYGVMMTSKLRELIPRQQFEVPIQAAIGSRIIARENIRAIRKDVLAKCYGGDISRKRKLLEKQKEGKKRMKMVGRVEVPQEAFIAALSSEETKDKAKK
;
A
#
# COMPACT_ATOMS: atom_id res chain seq x y z
N MET A 1 28.11 -25.16 -23.20
CA MET A 1 28.95 -24.03 -23.62
C MET A 1 28.75 -22.95 -22.57
N SER A 2 29.82 -22.50 -21.88
CA SER A 2 29.71 -21.36 -20.98
C SER A 2 29.19 -20.16 -21.75
N PRO A 3 28.18 -19.41 -21.24
CA PRO A 3 27.79 -18.16 -21.89
C PRO A 3 29.01 -17.24 -21.87
N MET A 4 29.47 -16.82 -23.07
CA MET A 4 30.44 -15.73 -23.18
C MET A 4 29.89 -14.55 -22.37
N ALA A 5 30.69 -13.98 -21.48
CA ALA A 5 30.34 -12.76 -20.78
C ALA A 5 30.00 -11.69 -21.86
N ARG A 6 28.71 -11.40 -22.01
CA ARG A 6 28.22 -10.37 -22.94
C ARG A 6 28.74 -9.03 -22.44
N THR A 7 29.52 -8.34 -23.25
CA THR A 7 30.09 -7.05 -22.85
C THR A 7 28.98 -6.00 -22.93
N ALA A 8 28.52 -5.54 -21.76
CA ALA A 8 27.54 -4.48 -21.71
C ALA A 8 28.12 -3.16 -22.24
N PRO A 9 27.35 -2.34 -22.98
CA PRO A 9 27.76 -0.99 -23.35
C PRO A 9 28.17 -0.17 -22.13
N VAL A 10 29.25 0.61 -22.28
CA VAL A 10 29.85 1.36 -21.16
C VAL A 10 28.99 2.59 -20.85
N PRO A 11 28.48 2.75 -19.59
CA PRO A 11 27.71 3.93 -19.21
C PRO A 11 28.48 5.25 -19.47
N ALA A 12 27.72 6.32 -19.73
CA ALA A 12 28.19 7.64 -20.15
C ALA A 12 28.74 7.74 -21.58
N ALA A 13 29.01 6.61 -22.24
CA ALA A 13 29.42 6.54 -23.64
C ALA A 13 28.47 5.65 -24.48
N THR A 14 27.38 5.17 -23.91
CA THR A 14 26.37 4.38 -24.62
C THR A 14 25.59 5.27 -25.57
N ASP A 15 25.52 4.86 -26.85
CA ASP A 15 24.62 5.50 -27.81
C ASP A 15 23.16 5.28 -27.36
N PRO A 16 22.32 6.33 -27.23
CA PRO A 16 20.91 6.16 -26.92
C PRO A 16 20.17 5.18 -27.82
N ALA A 17 20.58 5.05 -29.07
CA ALA A 17 19.98 4.13 -30.05
C ALA A 17 20.01 2.66 -29.62
N ILE A 18 20.99 2.26 -28.79
CA ILE A 18 21.11 0.90 -28.25
C ILE A 18 20.65 0.76 -26.80
N ILE A 19 19.93 1.74 -26.25
CA ILE A 19 19.32 1.68 -24.93
C ILE A 19 17.84 1.31 -25.06
N ARG A 20 17.33 0.48 -24.15
CA ARG A 20 15.89 0.20 -23.99
C ARG A 20 15.52 0.27 -22.52
N ASN A 21 14.66 1.21 -22.17
CA ASN A 21 14.13 1.36 -20.82
C ASN A 21 12.71 0.82 -20.79
N PHE A 22 12.46 -0.16 -19.96
CA PHE A 22 11.14 -0.78 -19.85
C PHE A 22 10.84 -1.20 -18.42
N CYS A 23 9.56 -1.34 -18.12
CA CYS A 23 9.06 -1.92 -16.89
C CYS A 23 8.23 -3.16 -17.18
N ILE A 24 7.97 -3.96 -16.13
CA ILE A 24 7.04 -5.08 -16.19
C ILE A 24 5.83 -4.71 -15.34
N ILE A 25 4.68 -4.58 -15.98
CA ILE A 25 3.39 -4.33 -15.33
C ILE A 25 2.58 -5.62 -15.31
N ALA A 26 2.07 -5.99 -14.13
CA ALA A 26 1.37 -7.24 -13.91
C ALA A 26 0.42 -7.13 -12.72
N HIS A 27 -0.61 -7.97 -12.71
CA HIS A 27 -1.37 -8.23 -11.48
C HIS A 27 -0.52 -9.03 -10.48
N ILE A 28 -0.88 -8.99 -9.19
CA ILE A 28 -0.27 -9.82 -8.15
C ILE A 28 -0.35 -11.29 -8.57
N ASP A 29 0.69 -12.06 -8.28
CA ASP A 29 0.81 -13.49 -8.62
C ASP A 29 0.82 -13.85 -10.11
N HIS A 30 0.84 -12.90 -11.06
CA HIS A 30 1.02 -13.21 -12.48
C HIS A 30 2.45 -13.63 -12.85
N GLY A 31 3.38 -13.57 -11.88
CA GLY A 31 4.74 -14.08 -12.03
C GLY A 31 5.76 -13.06 -12.51
N LYS A 32 5.54 -11.77 -12.20
CA LYS A 32 6.44 -10.66 -12.52
C LYS A 32 7.87 -10.91 -12.02
N SER A 33 8.06 -11.14 -10.71
CA SER A 33 9.39 -11.36 -10.12
C SER A 33 10.06 -12.63 -10.66
N THR A 34 9.29 -13.69 -10.98
CA THR A 34 9.81 -14.92 -11.60
C THR A 34 10.30 -14.67 -13.04
N LEU A 35 9.60 -13.82 -13.80
CA LEU A 35 10.01 -13.44 -15.14
C LEU A 35 11.28 -12.57 -15.08
N ALA A 36 11.31 -11.60 -14.18
CA ALA A 36 12.49 -10.76 -13.93
C ALA A 36 13.73 -11.60 -13.58
N ASP A 37 13.59 -12.55 -12.65
CA ASP A 37 14.64 -13.50 -12.28
C ASP A 37 15.17 -14.26 -13.51
N ARG A 38 14.27 -14.72 -14.37
CA ARG A 38 14.65 -15.43 -15.59
C ARG A 38 15.40 -14.55 -16.58
N MET A 39 15.00 -13.27 -16.71
CA MET A 39 15.71 -12.30 -17.55
C MET A 39 17.13 -12.04 -17.00
N LEU A 40 17.29 -11.86 -15.70
CA LEU A 40 18.61 -11.70 -15.05
C LEU A 40 19.53 -12.91 -15.30
N GLN A 41 18.97 -14.11 -15.26
CA GLN A 41 19.71 -15.34 -15.51
C GLN A 41 20.14 -15.46 -16.99
N LEU A 42 19.23 -15.20 -17.94
CA LEU A 42 19.51 -15.32 -19.38
C LEU A 42 20.49 -14.27 -19.88
N THR A 43 20.43 -13.07 -19.32
CA THR A 43 21.38 -11.98 -19.65
C THR A 43 22.75 -12.15 -18.98
N GLY A 44 22.86 -13.10 -18.05
CA GLY A 44 24.13 -13.39 -17.35
C GLY A 44 24.54 -12.36 -16.30
N VAL A 45 23.62 -11.45 -15.92
CA VAL A 45 23.87 -10.44 -14.90
C VAL A 45 24.01 -11.09 -13.51
N VAL A 46 23.26 -12.18 -13.27
CA VAL A 46 23.39 -13.00 -12.07
C VAL A 46 23.83 -14.40 -12.48
N GLU A 47 24.93 -14.87 -11.87
CA GLU A 47 25.39 -16.25 -12.12
C GLU A 47 24.39 -17.26 -11.57
N GLN A 48 24.26 -18.40 -12.23
CA GLN A 48 23.29 -19.44 -11.84
C GLN A 48 23.46 -19.91 -10.39
N ARG A 49 24.69 -19.95 -9.87
CA ARG A 49 25.00 -20.33 -8.48
C ARG A 49 24.57 -19.31 -7.44
N ASP A 50 24.48 -18.01 -7.82
CA ASP A 50 24.15 -16.91 -6.95
C ASP A 50 22.66 -16.51 -7.08
N MET A 51 21.95 -17.17 -8.02
CA MET A 51 20.54 -16.94 -8.27
C MET A 51 19.69 -17.47 -7.12
N ARG A 52 18.81 -16.61 -6.64
CA ARG A 52 17.77 -16.93 -5.63
C ARG A 52 16.41 -16.49 -6.16
N ALA A 53 15.36 -17.12 -5.67
CA ALA A 53 14.01 -16.72 -6.05
C ALA A 53 13.71 -15.29 -5.59
N GLN A 54 13.02 -14.52 -6.43
CA GLN A 54 12.67 -13.12 -6.19
C GLN A 54 13.92 -12.28 -5.88
N TYR A 55 14.91 -12.36 -6.77
CA TYR A 55 16.24 -11.77 -6.55
C TYR A 55 16.18 -10.25 -6.32
N LEU A 56 15.26 -9.56 -7.01
CA LEU A 56 15.06 -8.12 -6.90
C LEU A 56 14.26 -7.72 -5.65
N ASP A 57 13.45 -8.61 -5.11
CA ASP A 57 12.69 -8.36 -3.88
C ASP A 57 13.66 -8.44 -2.67
N ARG A 58 14.17 -7.29 -2.24
CA ARG A 58 15.24 -7.21 -1.23
C ARG A 58 14.73 -7.33 0.20
N MET A 59 13.48 -6.94 0.45
CA MET A 59 12.87 -7.03 1.78
C MET A 59 12.37 -8.45 2.06
N ASP A 60 12.48 -8.92 3.30
CA ASP A 60 11.93 -10.22 3.69
C ASP A 60 10.41 -10.26 3.53
N ILE A 61 9.74 -9.14 3.84
CA ILE A 61 8.29 -8.99 3.69
C ILE A 61 7.83 -9.07 2.22
N GLU A 62 8.62 -8.57 1.26
CA GLU A 62 8.33 -8.73 -0.17
C GLU A 62 8.32 -10.20 -0.57
N ARG A 63 9.34 -10.94 -0.14
CA ARG A 63 9.49 -12.37 -0.45
C ARG A 63 8.43 -13.24 0.22
N GLU A 64 8.09 -12.96 1.47
CA GLU A 64 7.07 -13.71 2.21
C GLU A 64 5.66 -13.50 1.66
N ARG A 65 5.35 -12.26 1.25
CA ARG A 65 4.04 -11.90 0.69
C ARG A 65 3.94 -12.10 -0.82
N GLY A 66 5.06 -12.35 -1.50
CA GLY A 66 5.10 -12.50 -2.98
C GLY A 66 4.78 -11.22 -3.74
N ILE A 67 5.01 -10.04 -3.14
CA ILE A 67 4.71 -8.73 -3.73
C ILE A 67 5.96 -7.87 -3.78
N THR A 68 6.13 -7.11 -4.84
CA THR A 68 7.12 -6.04 -4.91
C THR A 68 6.55 -4.78 -4.25
N ILE A 69 7.26 -4.23 -3.29
CA ILE A 69 6.90 -3.00 -2.56
C ILE A 69 7.66 -1.82 -3.14
N LYS A 70 8.97 -2.00 -3.39
CA LYS A 70 9.84 -0.95 -3.93
C LYS A 70 10.32 -1.26 -5.33
N SER A 71 10.33 -0.22 -6.18
CA SER A 71 10.89 -0.33 -7.53
C SER A 71 12.40 -0.57 -7.48
N GLN A 72 12.90 -1.45 -8.36
CA GLN A 72 14.32 -1.73 -8.52
C GLN A 72 14.68 -1.57 -10.00
N ALA A 73 15.76 -0.84 -10.27
CA ALA A 73 16.26 -0.69 -11.63
C ALA A 73 17.49 -1.58 -11.84
N VAL A 74 17.51 -2.34 -12.93
CA VAL A 74 18.64 -3.21 -13.28
C VAL A 74 19.02 -3.05 -14.74
N ARG A 75 20.31 -2.85 -15.00
CA ARG A 75 20.90 -2.80 -16.32
C ARG A 75 21.37 -4.18 -16.74
N MET A 76 20.89 -4.65 -17.89
CA MET A 76 21.18 -5.98 -18.45
C MET A 76 21.74 -5.85 -19.88
N PRO A 77 22.81 -6.57 -20.26
CA PRO A 77 23.26 -6.65 -21.64
C PRO A 77 22.44 -7.67 -22.44
N TRP A 78 22.08 -7.34 -23.66
CA TRP A 78 21.47 -8.29 -24.59
C TRP A 78 21.99 -8.05 -25.99
N GLU A 79 22.22 -9.11 -26.74
CA GLU A 79 22.75 -9.02 -28.11
C GLU A 79 21.71 -9.48 -29.12
N VAL A 80 21.44 -8.64 -30.12
CA VAL A 80 20.54 -8.93 -31.22
C VAL A 80 21.26 -8.54 -32.51
N ASP A 81 21.31 -9.46 -33.48
CA ASP A 81 21.93 -9.25 -34.79
C ASP A 81 23.38 -8.72 -34.70
N GLY A 82 24.17 -9.19 -33.73
CA GLY A 82 25.56 -8.79 -33.50
C GLY A 82 25.75 -7.42 -32.87
N THR A 83 24.65 -6.76 -32.45
CA THR A 83 24.70 -5.49 -31.71
C THR A 83 24.38 -5.72 -30.24
N ALA A 84 25.23 -5.23 -29.33
CA ALA A 84 25.01 -5.29 -27.91
C ALA A 84 24.15 -4.11 -27.46
N TYR A 85 23.02 -4.39 -26.83
CA TYR A 85 22.08 -3.42 -26.29
C TYR A 85 22.21 -3.34 -24.75
N ALA A 86 21.88 -2.19 -24.20
CA ALA A 86 21.71 -1.96 -22.77
C ALA A 86 20.21 -1.95 -22.45
N LEU A 87 19.73 -2.97 -21.77
CA LEU A 87 18.35 -3.07 -21.31
C LEU A 87 18.29 -2.57 -19.86
N ASN A 88 17.54 -1.53 -19.59
CA ASN A 88 17.26 -1.05 -18.25
C ASN A 88 15.84 -1.48 -17.88
N MET A 89 15.73 -2.51 -17.06
CA MET A 89 14.46 -2.98 -16.53
C MET A 89 14.20 -2.27 -15.20
N ILE A 90 13.02 -1.67 -15.07
CA ILE A 90 12.51 -1.12 -13.80
C ILE A 90 11.42 -2.06 -13.32
N ASP A 91 11.71 -2.80 -12.23
CA ASP A 91 10.73 -3.65 -11.58
C ASP A 91 9.76 -2.79 -10.76
N THR A 92 8.45 -2.95 -10.99
CA THR A 92 7.40 -2.07 -10.43
C THR A 92 6.51 -2.83 -9.45
N PRO A 93 6.00 -2.18 -8.39
CA PRO A 93 4.92 -2.77 -7.59
C PRO A 93 3.70 -3.12 -8.44
N GLY A 94 2.95 -4.14 -8.03
CA GLY A 94 1.73 -4.57 -8.74
C GLY A 94 0.42 -4.18 -8.04
N HIS A 95 0.47 -3.64 -6.83
CA HIS A 95 -0.72 -3.39 -5.99
C HIS A 95 -1.24 -1.96 -6.11
N VAL A 96 -2.57 -1.78 -6.03
CA VAL A 96 -3.25 -0.48 -6.12
C VAL A 96 -2.72 0.57 -5.13
N ASP A 97 -2.38 0.18 -3.91
CA ASP A 97 -1.84 1.10 -2.89
C ASP A 97 -0.53 1.77 -3.35
N PHE A 98 0.21 1.13 -4.26
CA PHE A 98 1.48 1.62 -4.80
C PHE A 98 1.37 2.21 -6.21
N THR A 99 0.17 2.56 -6.67
CA THR A 99 -0.07 3.18 -8.00
C THR A 99 0.84 4.39 -8.23
N TYR A 100 1.15 5.14 -7.17
CA TYR A 100 2.06 6.27 -7.24
C TYR A 100 3.50 5.86 -7.61
N GLU A 101 4.02 4.76 -7.07
CA GLU A 101 5.34 4.22 -7.43
C GLU A 101 5.35 3.64 -8.83
N VAL A 102 4.24 2.99 -9.23
CA VAL A 102 4.05 2.50 -10.60
C VAL A 102 4.13 3.65 -11.60
N SER A 103 3.37 4.72 -11.40
CA SER A 103 3.36 5.88 -12.29
C SER A 103 4.75 6.51 -12.49
N ARG A 104 5.56 6.57 -11.43
CA ARG A 104 6.95 7.07 -11.51
C ARG A 104 7.85 6.17 -12.33
N SER A 105 7.74 4.88 -12.12
CA SER A 105 8.52 3.89 -12.86
C SER A 105 8.16 3.88 -14.34
N LEU A 106 6.87 4.03 -14.65
CA LEU A 106 6.38 4.14 -16.04
C LEU A 106 6.97 5.37 -16.74
N ALA A 107 6.96 6.53 -16.09
CA ALA A 107 7.52 7.75 -16.68
C ALA A 107 9.04 7.69 -16.89
N ALA A 108 9.74 6.74 -16.28
CA ALA A 108 11.16 6.50 -16.51
C ALA A 108 11.43 5.55 -17.70
N CYS A 109 10.39 5.05 -18.37
CA CYS A 109 10.47 4.04 -19.42
C CYS A 109 9.95 4.55 -20.78
N GLU A 110 10.36 3.90 -21.85
CA GLU A 110 9.79 4.03 -23.19
C GLU A 110 8.81 2.91 -23.52
N GLY A 111 8.81 1.83 -22.75
CA GLY A 111 7.88 0.72 -22.96
C GLY A 111 7.54 -0.06 -21.70
N ALA A 112 6.48 -0.85 -21.81
CA ALA A 112 6.00 -1.71 -20.75
C ALA A 112 5.71 -3.12 -21.26
N VAL A 113 6.18 -4.13 -20.53
CA VAL A 113 5.79 -5.52 -20.73
C VAL A 113 4.53 -5.75 -19.92
N LEU A 114 3.39 -5.93 -20.59
CA LEU A 114 2.10 -6.23 -19.98
C LEU A 114 2.00 -7.74 -19.78
N LEU A 115 2.20 -8.19 -18.54
CA LEU A 115 2.26 -9.61 -18.19
C LEU A 115 0.93 -10.10 -17.65
N VAL A 116 0.36 -11.11 -18.29
CA VAL A 116 -0.90 -11.73 -17.91
C VAL A 116 -0.69 -13.22 -17.68
N ASP A 117 -1.29 -13.78 -16.62
CA ASP A 117 -1.29 -15.21 -16.34
C ASP A 117 -2.19 -15.96 -17.35
N ALA A 118 -1.66 -16.93 -18.06
CA ALA A 118 -2.40 -17.73 -19.04
C ALA A 118 -3.48 -18.65 -18.43
N ALA A 119 -3.55 -18.79 -17.11
CA ALA A 119 -4.58 -19.55 -16.42
C ALA A 119 -5.66 -18.66 -15.79
N GLN A 120 -5.31 -17.42 -15.36
CA GLN A 120 -6.23 -16.49 -14.70
C GLN A 120 -6.80 -15.44 -15.66
N GLY A 121 -6.00 -15.01 -16.66
CA GLY A 121 -6.37 -14.00 -17.64
C GLY A 121 -6.26 -12.57 -17.10
N ILE A 122 -7.00 -11.64 -17.72
CA ILE A 122 -6.96 -10.22 -17.41
C ILE A 122 -7.64 -9.95 -16.04
N GLU A 123 -6.98 -9.18 -15.19
CA GLU A 123 -7.45 -8.78 -13.86
C GLU A 123 -7.59 -7.25 -13.76
N ALA A 124 -8.29 -6.72 -12.73
CA ALA A 124 -8.57 -5.28 -12.61
C ALA A 124 -7.30 -4.42 -12.59
N GLN A 125 -6.26 -4.85 -11.87
CA GLN A 125 -4.97 -4.16 -11.84
C GLN A 125 -4.24 -4.21 -13.19
N THR A 126 -4.46 -5.25 -14.00
CA THR A 126 -3.93 -5.30 -15.36
C THR A 126 -4.46 -4.14 -16.20
N LEU A 127 -5.78 -3.88 -16.12
CA LEU A 127 -6.42 -2.76 -16.81
C LEU A 127 -5.92 -1.41 -16.30
N ALA A 128 -5.89 -1.24 -14.98
CA ALA A 128 -5.44 0.01 -14.37
C ALA A 128 -4.00 0.35 -14.77
N ASN A 129 -3.09 -0.62 -14.68
CA ASN A 129 -1.70 -0.44 -15.07
C ASN A 129 -1.52 -0.23 -16.58
N LEU A 130 -2.35 -0.88 -17.40
CA LEU A 130 -2.35 -0.65 -18.86
C LEU A 130 -2.75 0.80 -19.18
N TYR A 131 -3.83 1.31 -18.57
CA TYR A 131 -4.25 2.70 -18.78
C TYR A 131 -3.18 3.70 -18.34
N LEU A 132 -2.54 3.46 -17.20
CA LEU A 132 -1.41 4.29 -16.75
C LEU A 132 -0.23 4.26 -17.72
N ALA A 133 0.08 3.10 -18.31
CA ALA A 133 1.12 2.98 -19.33
C ALA A 133 0.76 3.73 -20.61
N MET A 134 -0.51 3.67 -21.04
CA MET A 134 -1.03 4.42 -22.19
C MET A 134 -1.04 5.94 -21.94
N GLU A 135 -1.40 6.39 -20.73
CA GLU A 135 -1.33 7.81 -20.35
C GLU A 135 0.10 8.36 -20.38
N ASN A 136 1.11 7.50 -20.26
CA ASN A 136 2.54 7.84 -20.37
C ASN A 136 3.10 7.59 -21.78
N ASP A 137 2.26 7.35 -22.79
CA ASP A 137 2.63 7.08 -24.18
C ASP A 137 3.63 5.92 -24.35
N LEU A 138 3.58 4.91 -23.47
CA LEU A 138 4.49 3.77 -23.53
C LEU A 138 4.10 2.77 -24.63
N THR A 139 5.11 2.21 -25.29
CA THR A 139 4.91 1.06 -26.20
C THR A 139 4.63 -0.19 -25.36
N ILE A 140 3.51 -0.86 -25.59
CA ILE A 140 3.07 -2.03 -24.83
C ILE A 140 3.46 -3.32 -25.55
N ILE A 141 4.17 -4.21 -24.86
CA ILE A 141 4.45 -5.58 -25.32
C ILE A 141 3.56 -6.55 -24.52
N PRO A 142 2.52 -7.13 -25.14
CA PRO A 142 1.64 -8.08 -24.47
C PRO A 142 2.30 -9.45 -24.33
N VAL A 143 2.22 -10.02 -23.13
CA VAL A 143 2.84 -11.30 -22.78
C VAL A 143 1.93 -12.16 -21.93
N LEU A 144 1.71 -13.41 -22.32
CA LEU A 144 1.07 -14.43 -21.51
C LEU A 144 2.13 -15.28 -20.82
N ASN A 145 2.07 -15.32 -19.50
CA ASN A 145 2.98 -16.10 -18.65
C ASN A 145 2.32 -17.38 -18.13
N LYS A 146 3.15 -18.25 -17.59
CA LYS A 146 2.74 -19.53 -16.97
C LYS A 146 2.08 -20.49 -17.96
N ILE A 147 2.49 -20.48 -19.21
CA ILE A 147 1.99 -21.41 -20.25
C ILE A 147 2.30 -22.89 -19.95
N ASP A 148 3.19 -23.13 -18.98
CA ASP A 148 3.54 -24.46 -18.47
C ASP A 148 2.48 -25.07 -17.55
N LEU A 149 1.50 -24.28 -17.09
CA LEU A 149 0.44 -24.76 -16.21
C LEU A 149 -0.60 -25.59 -16.98
N PRO A 150 -1.10 -26.71 -16.42
CA PRO A 150 -2.16 -27.52 -17.06
C PRO A 150 -3.47 -26.77 -17.29
N ALA A 151 -3.75 -25.74 -16.47
CA ALA A 151 -4.95 -24.92 -16.57
C ALA A 151 -4.80 -23.71 -17.52
N ALA A 152 -3.61 -23.54 -18.14
CA ALA A 152 -3.37 -22.43 -19.06
C ALA A 152 -4.23 -22.51 -20.31
N GLN A 153 -4.80 -21.37 -20.73
CA GLN A 153 -5.61 -21.21 -21.93
C GLN A 153 -5.02 -20.09 -22.82
N PRO A 154 -3.80 -20.30 -23.37
CA PRO A 154 -3.07 -19.22 -24.01
C PRO A 154 -3.76 -18.65 -25.24
N GLU A 155 -4.49 -19.46 -26.03
CA GLU A 155 -5.19 -18.97 -27.23
C GLU A 155 -6.37 -18.05 -26.86
N LYS A 156 -7.14 -18.43 -25.83
CA LYS A 156 -8.26 -17.63 -25.32
C LYS A 156 -7.77 -16.27 -24.83
N TYR A 157 -6.80 -16.28 -23.92
CA TYR A 157 -6.32 -15.04 -23.31
C TYR A 157 -5.46 -14.18 -24.22
N ALA A 158 -4.81 -14.78 -25.26
CA ALA A 158 -4.18 -14.00 -26.30
C ALA A 158 -5.20 -13.17 -27.11
N ALA A 159 -6.34 -13.79 -27.46
CA ALA A 159 -7.41 -13.08 -28.14
C ALA A 159 -8.03 -11.97 -27.27
N GLU A 160 -8.28 -12.24 -25.98
CA GLU A 160 -8.79 -11.22 -25.03
C GLU A 160 -7.81 -10.06 -24.87
N LEU A 161 -6.51 -10.34 -24.72
CA LEU A 161 -5.47 -9.33 -24.55
C LEU A 161 -5.26 -8.51 -25.82
N ALA A 162 -5.25 -9.15 -26.98
CA ALA A 162 -5.17 -8.47 -28.27
C ALA A 162 -6.36 -7.53 -28.51
N ASN A 163 -7.58 -7.97 -28.20
CA ASN A 163 -8.77 -7.11 -28.28
C ASN A 163 -8.67 -5.89 -27.37
N LEU A 164 -8.12 -6.06 -26.18
CA LEU A 164 -7.98 -4.98 -25.21
C LEU A 164 -7.01 -3.88 -25.68
N ILE A 165 -5.88 -4.27 -26.31
CA ILE A 165 -4.86 -3.32 -26.77
C ILE A 165 -5.04 -2.90 -28.24
N GLY A 166 -5.99 -3.50 -28.96
CA GLY A 166 -6.24 -3.25 -30.39
C GLY A 166 -5.20 -3.89 -31.33
N GLY A 167 -4.62 -5.04 -30.94
CA GLY A 167 -3.59 -5.77 -31.69
C GLY A 167 -4.08 -7.10 -32.27
N ASP A 168 -3.11 -7.91 -32.75
CA ASP A 168 -3.36 -9.27 -33.24
C ASP A 168 -3.02 -10.29 -32.12
N PRO A 169 -3.83 -11.35 -31.93
CA PRO A 169 -3.49 -12.46 -31.02
C PRO A 169 -2.14 -13.13 -31.30
N GLU A 170 -1.66 -13.10 -32.53
CA GLU A 170 -0.34 -13.65 -32.91
C GLU A 170 0.82 -12.81 -32.36
N ASP A 171 0.62 -11.53 -32.11
CA ASP A 171 1.62 -10.62 -31.55
C ASP A 171 1.81 -10.82 -30.02
N VAL A 172 0.88 -11.52 -29.37
CA VAL A 172 0.96 -11.83 -27.93
C VAL A 172 1.97 -12.94 -27.69
N LEU A 173 3.07 -12.61 -27.03
CA LEU A 173 4.09 -13.59 -26.70
C LEU A 173 3.61 -14.55 -25.61
N LYS A 174 3.96 -15.82 -25.76
CA LYS A 174 3.62 -16.90 -24.84
C LYS A 174 4.90 -17.37 -24.15
N VAL A 175 5.01 -17.15 -22.82
CA VAL A 175 6.23 -17.43 -22.07
C VAL A 175 5.95 -18.23 -20.81
N SER A 176 7.00 -18.84 -20.27
CA SER A 176 7.03 -19.35 -18.89
C SER A 176 8.28 -18.80 -18.19
N GLY A 177 8.09 -17.90 -17.27
CA GLY A 177 9.18 -17.40 -16.41
C GLY A 177 9.83 -18.53 -15.60
N LYS A 178 9.05 -19.55 -15.22
CA LYS A 178 9.53 -20.71 -14.46
C LYS A 178 10.48 -21.60 -15.28
N THR A 179 10.10 -21.95 -16.49
CA THR A 179 10.89 -22.87 -17.35
C THR A 179 11.89 -22.13 -18.23
N GLY A 180 11.68 -20.83 -18.49
CA GLY A 180 12.46 -20.01 -19.43
C GLY A 180 11.94 -20.05 -20.86
N GLN A 181 10.91 -20.84 -21.15
CA GLN A 181 10.34 -20.93 -22.49
C GLN A 181 9.85 -19.57 -22.99
N GLY A 182 10.24 -19.17 -24.20
CA GLY A 182 9.81 -17.93 -24.84
C GLY A 182 10.44 -16.64 -24.29
N VAL A 183 11.25 -16.69 -23.23
CA VAL A 183 11.81 -15.46 -22.60
C VAL A 183 12.92 -14.84 -23.43
N GLU A 184 13.71 -15.62 -24.17
CA GLU A 184 14.71 -15.10 -25.15
C GLU A 184 14.00 -14.31 -26.25
N ALA A 185 12.91 -14.85 -26.82
CA ALA A 185 12.11 -14.16 -27.82
C ALA A 185 11.50 -12.86 -27.29
N LEU A 186 11.14 -12.82 -26.00
CA LEU A 186 10.67 -11.58 -25.34
C LEU A 186 11.79 -10.54 -25.28
N LEU A 187 13.01 -10.92 -24.89
CA LEU A 187 14.16 -10.01 -24.87
C LEU A 187 14.48 -9.46 -26.26
N ASP A 188 14.41 -10.31 -27.30
CA ASP A 188 14.58 -9.89 -28.72
C ASP A 188 13.47 -8.91 -29.13
N LYS A 189 12.21 -9.18 -28.76
CA LYS A 189 11.06 -8.32 -29.06
C LYS A 189 11.19 -6.95 -28.38
N ILE A 190 11.64 -6.92 -27.13
CA ILE A 190 11.93 -5.68 -26.39
C ILE A 190 12.94 -4.82 -27.17
N VAL A 191 14.03 -5.41 -27.65
CA VAL A 191 15.04 -4.68 -28.45
C VAL A 191 14.48 -4.13 -29.74
N ARG A 192 13.67 -4.92 -30.45
CA ARG A 192 13.19 -4.60 -31.81
C ARG A 192 12.03 -3.61 -31.82
N GLU A 193 11.12 -3.69 -30.86
CA GLU A 193 9.87 -2.93 -30.84
C GLU A 193 9.89 -1.70 -29.95
N LEU A 194 10.64 -1.72 -28.84
CA LEU A 194 10.68 -0.53 -27.98
C LEU A 194 11.51 0.57 -28.63
N PRO A 195 11.03 1.82 -28.59
CA PRO A 195 11.80 2.95 -29.08
C PRO A 195 13.03 3.20 -28.22
N ALA A 196 14.03 3.79 -28.82
CA ALA A 196 15.19 4.31 -28.12
C ALA A 196 14.81 5.58 -27.33
N PRO A 197 15.45 5.87 -26.19
CA PRO A 197 15.24 7.11 -25.47
C PRO A 197 15.66 8.31 -26.33
N VAL A 198 14.86 9.37 -26.27
CA VAL A 198 15.11 10.63 -27.00
C VAL A 198 15.58 11.68 -26.02
N GLY A 199 16.61 12.47 -26.41
CA GLY A 199 17.14 13.58 -25.65
C GLY A 199 18.30 14.24 -26.35
N ASP A 200 18.68 15.45 -25.92
CA ASP A 200 19.80 16.21 -26.46
C ASP A 200 21.04 16.06 -25.56
N ALA A 201 22.08 15.38 -26.08
CA ALA A 201 23.32 15.13 -25.36
C ALA A 201 24.14 16.42 -25.10
N ASP A 202 23.95 17.46 -25.89
CA ASP A 202 24.64 18.73 -25.78
C ASP A 202 23.87 19.77 -24.93
N ALA A 203 22.64 19.46 -24.54
CA ALA A 203 21.84 20.32 -23.66
C ALA A 203 22.36 20.30 -22.20
N PRO A 204 21.94 21.27 -21.35
CA PRO A 204 22.14 21.18 -19.92
C PRO A 204 21.54 19.90 -19.35
N ALA A 205 22.25 19.24 -18.42
CA ALA A 205 21.79 17.99 -17.85
C ALA A 205 20.41 18.14 -17.16
N ARG A 206 19.49 17.23 -17.53
CA ARG A 206 18.21 17.03 -16.86
C ARG A 206 18.04 15.55 -16.56
N ALA A 207 18.07 15.18 -15.30
CA ALA A 207 17.81 13.83 -14.87
C ALA A 207 16.60 13.79 -13.94
N MET A 208 15.68 12.89 -14.22
CA MET A 208 14.46 12.69 -13.44
C MET A 208 14.72 11.74 -12.29
N ILE A 209 14.35 12.14 -11.08
CA ILE A 209 14.39 11.25 -9.89
C ILE A 209 13.13 10.42 -9.87
N PHE A 210 13.24 9.10 -10.03
CA PHE A 210 12.10 8.19 -9.94
C PHE A 210 12.03 7.42 -8.62
N ASP A 211 13.16 7.28 -7.87
CA ASP A 211 13.18 6.73 -6.51
C ASP A 211 14.34 7.31 -5.70
N SER A 212 14.23 7.25 -4.36
CA SER A 212 15.30 7.63 -3.43
C SER A 212 15.26 6.71 -2.21
N VAL A 213 16.42 6.17 -1.84
CA VAL A 213 16.58 5.25 -0.70
C VAL A 213 17.64 5.80 0.25
N TYR A 214 17.36 5.75 1.54
CA TYR A 214 18.37 6.07 2.55
C TYR A 214 19.18 4.81 2.89
N ASP A 215 20.48 4.88 2.68
CA ASP A 215 21.45 3.89 3.09
C ASP A 215 22.22 4.43 4.31
N THR A 216 22.36 3.63 5.36
CA THR A 216 23.00 4.06 6.62
C THR A 216 24.48 4.41 6.46
N TYR A 217 25.15 3.88 5.44
CA TYR A 217 26.58 4.10 5.17
C TYR A 217 26.82 5.15 4.09
N ARG A 218 25.96 5.16 3.03
CA ARG A 218 26.12 6.00 1.85
C ARG A 218 25.28 7.28 1.88
N GLY A 219 24.37 7.40 2.84
CA GLY A 219 23.37 8.47 2.87
C GLY A 219 22.25 8.22 1.85
N VAL A 220 21.70 9.30 1.28
CA VAL A 220 20.64 9.17 0.28
C VAL A 220 21.23 8.71 -1.06
N VAL A 221 20.76 7.56 -1.53
CA VAL A 221 20.98 7.03 -2.88
C VAL A 221 19.77 7.42 -3.72
N THR A 222 19.98 8.25 -4.73
CA THR A 222 18.94 8.77 -5.61
C THR A 222 18.98 8.05 -6.94
N TYR A 223 17.89 7.39 -7.33
CA TYR A 223 17.78 6.72 -8.61
C TYR A 223 17.23 7.68 -9.66
N VAL A 224 17.93 7.78 -10.78
CA VAL A 224 17.61 8.75 -11.83
C VAL A 224 17.60 8.13 -13.22
N ARG A 225 16.80 8.73 -14.11
CA ARG A 225 16.92 8.59 -15.56
C ARG A 225 17.40 9.92 -16.14
N VAL A 226 18.47 9.90 -16.92
CA VAL A 226 18.96 11.08 -17.64
C VAL A 226 18.12 11.27 -18.91
N VAL A 227 17.49 12.44 -19.02
CA VAL A 227 16.70 12.82 -20.21
C VAL A 227 17.57 13.58 -21.18
N ASP A 228 18.29 14.63 -20.71
CA ASP A 228 19.19 15.42 -21.54
C ASP A 228 20.56 15.56 -20.88
N GLY A 229 21.54 15.86 -21.70
CA GLY A 229 22.90 16.14 -21.25
C GLY A 229 23.60 14.93 -20.64
N LYS A 230 24.52 15.22 -19.73
CA LYS A 230 25.33 14.22 -19.05
C LYS A 230 25.62 14.63 -17.61
N LEU A 231 25.66 13.65 -16.71
CA LEU A 231 26.12 13.80 -15.33
C LEU A 231 27.45 13.06 -15.16
N SER A 232 28.42 13.68 -14.48
CA SER A 232 29.75 13.08 -14.25
C SER A 232 30.13 13.13 -12.76
N PRO A 233 30.99 12.22 -12.27
CA PRO A 233 31.45 12.22 -10.88
C PRO A 233 32.16 13.54 -10.53
N ARG A 234 32.03 13.96 -9.26
CA ARG A 234 32.63 15.17 -8.68
C ARG A 234 32.09 16.50 -9.24
N GLU A 235 31.06 16.48 -10.07
CA GLU A 235 30.34 17.68 -10.46
C GLU A 235 29.42 18.15 -9.32
N ARG A 236 29.15 19.46 -9.29
CA ARG A 236 28.10 19.99 -8.43
C ARG A 236 26.78 19.98 -9.17
N ILE A 237 25.81 19.33 -8.55
CA ILE A 237 24.44 19.22 -9.05
C ILE A 237 23.49 20.07 -8.19
N GLN A 238 22.33 20.39 -8.76
CA GLN A 238 21.25 21.08 -8.08
C GLN A 238 19.94 20.31 -8.27
N MET A 239 19.20 20.12 -7.19
CA MET A 239 17.81 19.69 -7.20
C MET A 239 16.94 20.89 -7.56
N MET A 240 16.17 20.82 -8.65
CA MET A 240 15.50 22.00 -9.20
C MET A 240 14.34 22.50 -8.35
N SER A 241 13.60 21.61 -7.65
CA SER A 241 12.48 22.00 -6.80
C SER A 241 12.93 22.58 -5.47
N THR A 242 13.85 21.90 -4.79
CA THR A 242 14.33 22.29 -3.46
C THR A 242 15.45 23.34 -3.50
N LYS A 243 16.05 23.58 -4.68
CA LYS A 243 17.26 24.40 -4.89
C LYS A 243 18.48 23.91 -4.09
N ALA A 244 18.41 22.75 -3.50
CA ALA A 244 19.53 22.15 -2.78
C ALA A 244 20.67 21.80 -3.76
N SER A 245 21.90 22.16 -3.41
CA SER A 245 23.08 21.91 -4.25
C SER A 245 24.05 21.00 -3.52
N HIS A 246 24.52 19.96 -4.21
CA HIS A 246 25.39 18.94 -3.64
C HIS A 246 26.50 18.58 -4.61
N GLU A 247 27.60 18.07 -4.08
CA GLU A 247 28.64 17.43 -4.87
C GLU A 247 28.22 15.99 -5.16
N LEU A 248 28.39 15.54 -6.40
CA LEU A 248 28.13 14.19 -6.82
C LEU A 248 29.33 13.31 -6.45
N LEU A 249 29.22 12.60 -5.30
CA LEU A 249 30.32 11.79 -4.76
C LEU A 249 30.51 10.52 -5.56
N GLU A 250 29.43 9.86 -5.93
CA GLU A 250 29.42 8.64 -6.73
C GLU A 250 28.25 8.65 -7.71
N ILE A 251 28.47 8.12 -8.90
CA ILE A 251 27.48 7.89 -9.92
C ILE A 251 27.67 6.49 -10.48
N GLY A 252 26.59 5.77 -10.76
CA GLY A 252 26.72 4.41 -11.25
C GLY A 252 25.41 3.82 -11.77
N VAL A 253 25.49 2.56 -12.14
CA VAL A 253 24.35 1.74 -12.59
C VAL A 253 24.17 0.52 -11.67
N SER A 254 22.98 -0.04 -11.61
CA SER A 254 22.73 -1.30 -10.89
C SER A 254 22.75 -2.48 -11.89
N SER A 255 23.62 -3.48 -11.68
CA SER A 255 23.76 -4.62 -12.57
C SER A 255 24.16 -5.93 -11.84
N PRO A 256 23.28 -6.57 -11.07
CA PRO A 256 22.18 -6.02 -10.29
C PRO A 256 22.66 -5.20 -9.08
N GLU A 257 23.92 -5.41 -8.66
CA GLU A 257 24.52 -4.63 -7.57
C GLU A 257 25.00 -3.27 -8.07
N PRO A 258 24.99 -2.24 -7.19
CA PRO A 258 25.49 -0.92 -7.53
C PRO A 258 26.95 -0.96 -8.03
N THR A 259 27.16 -0.50 -9.25
CA THR A 259 28.47 -0.46 -9.90
C THR A 259 28.81 0.98 -10.28
N PRO A 260 29.85 1.59 -9.70
CA PRO A 260 30.29 2.93 -10.03
C PRO A 260 30.71 3.06 -11.50
N THR A 261 30.41 4.21 -12.11
CA THR A 261 30.72 4.50 -13.51
C THR A 261 31.32 5.90 -13.68
N ASN A 262 31.80 6.22 -14.88
CA ASN A 262 32.36 7.53 -15.20
C ASN A 262 31.28 8.59 -15.56
N GLY A 263 30.01 8.29 -15.36
CA GLY A 263 28.90 9.17 -15.62
C GLY A 263 27.68 8.45 -16.17
N LEU A 264 26.62 9.23 -16.41
CA LEU A 264 25.40 8.79 -17.08
C LEU A 264 25.05 9.81 -18.19
N GLY A 265 24.75 9.30 -19.38
CA GLY A 265 24.33 10.07 -20.55
C GLY A 265 22.84 9.93 -20.83
N VAL A 266 22.38 10.51 -21.95
CA VAL A 266 20.99 10.49 -22.38
C VAL A 266 20.43 9.08 -22.42
N GLY A 267 19.25 8.88 -21.83
CA GLY A 267 18.53 7.61 -21.78
C GLY A 267 19.04 6.64 -20.71
N GLU A 268 20.15 6.91 -20.06
CA GLU A 268 20.69 5.99 -19.06
C GLU A 268 19.97 6.10 -17.73
N VAL A 269 19.74 4.94 -17.13
CA VAL A 269 19.17 4.76 -15.79
C VAL A 269 20.27 4.36 -14.83
N GLY A 270 20.36 5.05 -13.70
CA GLY A 270 21.40 4.77 -12.71
C GLY A 270 21.11 5.41 -11.36
N TYR A 271 22.15 5.49 -10.52
CA TYR A 271 22.04 6.08 -9.20
C TYR A 271 23.07 7.18 -8.96
N LEU A 272 22.72 8.10 -8.08
CA LEU A 272 23.56 9.21 -7.60
C LEU A 272 23.72 9.12 -6.10
N ILE A 273 24.94 9.32 -5.60
CA ILE A 273 25.23 9.47 -4.18
C ILE A 273 25.83 10.85 -3.95
N THR A 274 25.18 11.65 -3.13
CA THR A 274 25.54 13.06 -2.88
C THR A 274 25.96 13.32 -1.42
N GLY A 275 25.93 12.29 -0.56
CA GLY A 275 26.19 12.46 0.87
C GLY A 275 25.10 13.19 1.64
N VAL A 276 23.95 13.46 1.01
CA VAL A 276 22.77 14.03 1.66
C VAL A 276 22.26 13.05 2.70
N LYS A 277 21.93 13.55 3.89
CA LYS A 277 21.38 12.76 5.00
C LYS A 277 19.86 12.92 5.15
N ASP A 278 19.27 13.83 4.40
CA ASP A 278 17.83 14.14 4.47
C ASP A 278 17.18 13.94 3.11
N VAL A 279 16.37 12.87 2.98
CA VAL A 279 15.67 12.52 1.73
C VAL A 279 14.76 13.65 1.23
N ARG A 280 14.29 14.55 2.12
CA ARG A 280 13.49 15.70 1.71
C ARG A 280 14.22 16.66 0.77
N GLN A 281 15.54 16.61 0.73
CA GLN A 281 16.35 17.39 -0.21
C GLN A 281 16.48 16.73 -1.59
N SER A 282 16.14 15.44 -1.70
CA SER A 282 16.14 14.65 -2.94
C SER A 282 14.75 14.06 -3.15
N LYS A 283 13.77 14.93 -3.38
CA LYS A 283 12.39 14.51 -3.60
C LYS A 283 12.26 13.69 -4.87
N VAL A 284 11.52 12.60 -4.78
CA VAL A 284 11.14 11.83 -5.96
C VAL A 284 10.23 12.68 -6.85
N GLY A 285 10.43 12.63 -8.16
CA GLY A 285 9.78 13.50 -9.14
C GLY A 285 10.50 14.85 -9.37
N ASP A 286 11.56 15.14 -8.60
CA ASP A 286 12.37 16.33 -8.86
C ASP A 286 13.33 16.10 -10.05
N THR A 287 13.85 17.20 -10.58
CA THR A 287 14.85 17.21 -11.64
C THR A 287 16.22 17.56 -11.08
N VAL A 288 17.19 16.73 -11.39
CA VAL A 288 18.61 17.01 -11.13
C VAL A 288 19.21 17.70 -12.34
N THR A 289 19.89 18.81 -12.10
CA THR A 289 20.64 19.53 -13.14
C THR A 289 22.07 19.82 -12.68
N ASN A 290 22.97 20.11 -13.63
CA ASN A 290 24.31 20.52 -13.31
C ASN A 290 24.33 22.00 -12.83
N LEU A 291 24.97 22.28 -11.70
CA LEU A 291 25.01 23.64 -11.12
C LEU A 291 25.77 24.64 -12.00
N ALA A 292 26.80 24.19 -12.72
CA ALA A 292 27.62 25.05 -13.59
C ALA A 292 26.88 25.45 -14.88
N ARG A 293 25.97 24.59 -15.36
CA ARG A 293 25.14 24.82 -16.54
C ARG A 293 23.72 24.36 -16.26
N PRO A 294 22.96 25.10 -15.46
CA PRO A 294 21.65 24.67 -15.03
C PRO A 294 20.64 24.69 -16.19
N ALA A 295 19.75 23.72 -16.19
CA ALA A 295 18.60 23.71 -17.09
C ALA A 295 17.61 24.82 -16.72
N ALA A 296 16.96 25.39 -17.74
CA ALA A 296 15.98 26.46 -17.54
C ALA A 296 14.66 25.94 -16.96
N GLU A 297 14.26 24.74 -17.38
CA GLU A 297 12.97 24.13 -17.02
C GLU A 297 13.17 22.74 -16.41
N SER A 298 12.41 22.45 -15.35
CA SER A 298 12.34 21.12 -14.78
C SER A 298 11.55 20.18 -15.70
N LEU A 299 11.84 18.90 -15.59
CA LEU A 299 10.98 17.86 -16.15
C LEU A 299 9.62 17.89 -15.44
N GLY A 300 8.55 17.49 -16.13
CA GLY A 300 7.20 17.46 -15.55
C GLY A 300 7.20 16.74 -14.21
N GLY A 301 6.70 17.44 -13.18
CA GLY A 301 6.73 16.94 -11.81
C GLY A 301 5.59 15.95 -11.52
N TYR A 302 5.85 15.05 -10.62
CA TYR A 302 4.84 14.20 -10.03
C TYR A 302 4.11 14.94 -8.91
N ALA A 303 2.83 14.62 -8.73
CA ALA A 303 2.11 15.02 -7.54
C ALA A 303 2.68 14.29 -6.31
N ASP A 304 2.77 15.00 -5.17
CA ASP A 304 3.11 14.34 -3.91
C ASP A 304 2.01 13.31 -3.56
N PRO A 305 2.36 12.10 -3.10
CA PRO A 305 1.37 11.11 -2.71
C PRO A 305 0.55 11.65 -1.53
N LYS A 306 -0.77 11.58 -1.66
CA LYS A 306 -1.67 12.00 -0.58
C LYS A 306 -2.12 10.75 0.18
N PRO A 307 -1.91 10.68 1.49
CA PRO A 307 -2.44 9.59 2.29
C PRO A 307 -3.97 9.64 2.26
N MET A 308 -4.57 8.46 2.16
CA MET A 308 -6.02 8.30 2.09
C MET A 308 -6.60 7.64 3.34
N VAL A 309 -5.76 6.90 4.06
CA VAL A 309 -6.14 6.13 5.26
C VAL A 309 -5.29 6.58 6.43
N PHE A 310 -5.89 6.76 7.59
CA PHE A 310 -5.22 7.18 8.81
C PHE A 310 -5.48 6.18 9.93
N SER A 311 -4.43 5.88 10.71
CA SER A 311 -4.53 5.05 11.91
C SER A 311 -3.62 5.62 13.01
N GLY A 312 -4.05 5.51 14.25
CA GLY A 312 -3.19 5.79 15.41
C GLY A 312 -2.30 4.58 15.67
N LEU A 313 -1.00 4.80 15.81
CA LEU A 313 -0.02 3.77 16.23
C LEU A 313 0.48 4.10 17.62
N TYR A 314 0.31 3.16 18.55
CA TYR A 314 0.67 3.31 19.96
C TYR A 314 1.58 2.16 20.38
N PRO A 315 2.70 2.44 21.09
CA PRO A 315 3.50 1.36 21.65
C PRO A 315 2.73 0.69 22.80
N ILE A 316 2.88 -0.62 22.94
CA ILE A 316 2.30 -1.39 24.05
C ILE A 316 2.91 -0.92 25.36
N ASP A 317 4.23 -0.73 25.41
CA ASP A 317 4.90 -0.09 26.56
C ASP A 317 5.09 1.40 26.27
N GLY A 318 4.52 2.27 27.09
CA GLY A 318 4.63 3.72 26.95
C GLY A 318 6.09 4.23 26.97
N SER A 319 7.04 3.46 27.52
CA SER A 319 8.47 3.79 27.48
C SER A 319 9.08 3.71 26.08
N ASP A 320 8.44 2.99 25.15
CA ASP A 320 8.90 2.82 23.76
C ASP A 320 8.46 3.96 22.82
N TYR A 321 7.72 4.97 23.32
CA TYR A 321 7.32 6.12 22.52
C TYR A 321 8.50 6.84 21.79
N PRO A 322 9.66 7.10 22.46
CA PRO A 322 10.81 7.68 21.78
C PRO A 322 11.38 6.76 20.68
N ALA A 323 11.39 5.44 20.92
CA ALA A 323 11.86 4.45 19.95
C ALA A 323 10.93 4.38 18.73
N LEU A 324 9.61 4.44 18.94
CA LEU A 324 8.61 4.51 17.87
C LEU A 324 8.80 5.76 17.01
N ARG A 325 9.06 6.92 17.61
CA ARG A 325 9.35 8.15 16.88
C ARG A 325 10.58 8.00 15.99
N GLU A 326 11.68 7.48 16.53
CA GLU A 326 12.92 7.27 15.78
C GLU A 326 12.71 6.27 14.63
N ALA A 327 11.93 5.20 14.86
CA ALA A 327 11.60 4.22 13.84
C ALA A 327 10.75 4.84 12.71
N LEU A 328 9.74 5.64 13.03
CA LEU A 328 8.93 6.36 12.04
C LEU A 328 9.76 7.38 11.25
N ASP A 329 10.69 8.11 11.91
CA ASP A 329 11.63 9.01 11.24
C ASP A 329 12.48 8.25 10.21
N LYS A 330 13.01 7.08 10.58
CA LYS A 330 13.80 6.22 9.68
C LYS A 330 12.98 5.65 8.53
N LEU A 331 11.75 5.17 8.79
CA LEU A 331 10.88 4.68 7.72
C LEU A 331 10.51 5.78 6.72
N LYS A 332 10.20 6.98 7.22
CA LYS A 332 9.89 8.15 6.38
C LYS A 332 11.02 8.54 5.43
N LEU A 333 12.28 8.23 5.77
CA LEU A 333 13.41 8.44 4.87
C LEU A 333 13.31 7.60 3.59
N ASN A 334 12.63 6.45 3.67
CA ASN A 334 12.49 5.51 2.56
C ASN A 334 11.07 5.46 1.99
N ASP A 335 10.15 6.23 2.56
CA ASP A 335 8.74 6.21 2.19
C ASP A 335 8.19 7.65 2.17
N ALA A 336 8.13 8.22 0.97
CA ALA A 336 7.67 9.59 0.78
C ALA A 336 6.16 9.78 1.07
N ALA A 337 5.40 8.68 1.06
CA ALA A 337 3.97 8.69 1.33
C ALA A 337 3.64 8.66 2.81
N LEU A 338 4.59 8.24 3.66
CA LEU A 338 4.39 8.14 5.09
C LEU A 338 4.39 9.52 5.75
N ILE A 339 3.24 9.91 6.27
CA ILE A 339 3.12 11.11 7.11
C ILE A 339 2.70 10.71 8.52
N TYR A 340 3.20 11.42 9.53
CA TYR A 340 2.78 11.18 10.90
C TYR A 340 2.90 12.45 11.74
N GLU A 341 2.07 12.52 12.77
CA GLU A 341 2.06 13.57 13.77
C GLU A 341 1.84 12.97 15.16
N PRO A 342 2.36 13.60 16.23
CA PRO A 342 2.12 13.14 17.59
C PRO A 342 0.64 13.14 17.92
N GLU A 343 0.18 12.06 18.57
CA GLU A 343 -1.19 11.91 19.03
C GLU A 343 -1.20 11.42 20.48
N THR A 344 -2.23 11.80 21.23
CA THR A 344 -2.43 11.33 22.60
C THR A 344 -3.83 10.77 22.73
N SER A 345 -3.93 9.51 23.16
CA SER A 345 -5.18 8.85 23.50
C SER A 345 -5.34 8.77 25.01
N ALA A 346 -6.52 9.06 25.51
CA ALA A 346 -6.82 8.90 26.94
C ALA A 346 -6.70 7.43 27.39
N ALA A 347 -6.96 6.50 26.50
CA ALA A 347 -6.92 5.06 26.75
C ALA A 347 -5.55 4.43 26.50
N LEU A 348 -4.83 4.84 25.42
CA LEU A 348 -3.60 4.19 24.94
C LEU A 348 -2.33 4.99 25.25
N GLY A 349 -2.45 6.24 25.73
CA GLY A 349 -1.31 7.10 26.05
C GLY A 349 -0.76 7.84 24.84
N PHE A 350 0.56 8.00 24.78
CA PHE A 350 1.24 8.71 23.70
C PHE A 350 1.50 7.79 22.52
N GLY A 351 1.22 8.29 21.31
CA GLY A 351 1.42 7.60 20.05
C GLY A 351 1.55 8.57 18.89
N PHE A 352 1.30 8.08 17.69
CA PHE A 352 1.33 8.88 16.47
C PHE A 352 0.11 8.59 15.62
N ARG A 353 -0.48 9.65 15.07
CA ARG A 353 -1.43 9.57 13.97
C ARG A 353 -0.65 9.43 12.68
N VAL A 354 -0.84 8.34 11.97
CA VAL A 354 -0.08 8.00 10.78
C VAL A 354 -1.00 7.90 9.57
N GLY A 355 -0.60 8.54 8.48
CA GLY A 355 -1.31 8.50 7.20
C GLY A 355 -0.63 7.54 6.23
N PHE A 356 -1.45 6.76 5.51
CA PHE A 356 -1.07 5.68 4.61
C PHE A 356 -1.78 5.82 3.26
N LEU A 357 -1.19 5.27 2.19
CA LEU A 357 -1.81 5.22 0.87
C LEU A 357 -3.06 4.32 0.84
N GLY A 358 -3.01 3.21 1.56
CA GLY A 358 -4.08 2.23 1.68
C GLY A 358 -3.84 1.24 2.81
N LEU A 359 -4.62 0.16 2.85
CA LEU A 359 -4.52 -0.85 3.92
C LEU A 359 -3.25 -1.68 3.83
N LEU A 360 -2.87 -2.12 2.64
CA LEU A 360 -1.65 -2.90 2.48
C LEU A 360 -0.42 -2.08 2.89
N HIS A 361 -0.40 -0.78 2.57
CA HIS A 361 0.64 0.12 3.02
C HIS A 361 0.69 0.22 4.56
N LEU A 362 -0.47 0.34 5.23
CA LEU A 362 -0.56 0.33 6.70
C LEU A 362 -0.01 -0.97 7.29
N GLU A 363 -0.39 -2.12 6.74
CA GLU A 363 0.09 -3.43 7.19
C GLU A 363 1.60 -3.57 7.06
N ILE A 364 2.14 -3.16 5.90
CA ILE A 364 3.59 -3.22 5.64
C ILE A 364 4.36 -2.33 6.60
N VAL A 365 3.93 -1.09 6.81
CA VAL A 365 4.58 -0.16 7.73
C VAL A 365 4.55 -0.71 9.16
N ARG A 366 3.39 -1.22 9.62
CA ARG A 366 3.27 -1.83 10.94
C ARG A 366 4.21 -3.04 11.09
N GLU A 367 4.20 -3.95 10.13
CA GLU A 367 5.04 -5.15 10.16
C GLU A 367 6.53 -4.80 10.13
N ARG A 368 6.93 -3.76 9.40
CA ARG A 368 8.30 -3.25 9.40
C ARG A 368 8.69 -2.67 10.76
N LEU A 369 7.79 -1.89 11.40
CA LEU A 369 8.02 -1.36 12.75
C LEU A 369 8.19 -2.49 13.77
N GLU A 370 7.39 -3.54 13.68
CA GLU A 370 7.47 -4.71 14.54
C GLU A 370 8.76 -5.52 14.31
N ARG A 371 9.13 -5.80 13.06
CA ARG A 371 10.27 -6.69 12.72
C ARG A 371 11.63 -5.98 12.68
N GLU A 372 11.71 -4.80 12.04
CA GLU A 372 12.99 -4.11 11.85
C GLU A 372 13.41 -3.32 13.10
N PHE A 373 12.42 -2.85 13.90
CA PHE A 373 12.68 -2.03 15.08
C PHE A 373 12.29 -2.69 16.40
N ASN A 374 11.76 -3.91 16.35
CA ASN A 374 11.34 -4.71 17.51
C ASN A 374 10.37 -3.96 18.43
N LEU A 375 9.35 -3.33 17.84
CA LEU A 375 8.32 -2.57 18.53
C LEU A 375 7.02 -3.36 18.58
N ASP A 376 6.45 -3.52 19.77
CA ASP A 376 5.10 -4.07 19.93
C ASP A 376 4.08 -2.93 19.88
N LEU A 377 3.16 -2.96 18.88
CA LEU A 377 2.28 -1.85 18.57
C LEU A 377 0.79 -2.21 18.64
N ILE A 378 -0.01 -1.23 19.09
CA ILE A 378 -1.46 -1.22 18.93
C ILE A 378 -1.79 -0.24 17.81
N SER A 379 -2.54 -0.69 16.80
CA SER A 379 -3.10 0.17 15.77
C SER A 379 -4.59 0.40 16.02
N THR A 380 -5.05 1.65 15.94
CA THR A 380 -6.49 1.95 15.94
C THR A 380 -7.12 1.55 14.63
N ALA A 381 -8.45 1.45 14.61
CA ALA A 381 -9.18 1.21 13.37
C ALA A 381 -8.81 2.26 12.31
N PRO A 382 -8.57 1.85 11.05
CA PRO A 382 -8.25 2.79 9.98
C PRO A 382 -9.44 3.71 9.71
N ASN A 383 -9.15 4.99 9.51
CA ASN A 383 -10.13 6.03 9.20
C ASN A 383 -9.74 6.76 7.92
N VAL A 384 -10.72 7.31 7.24
CA VAL A 384 -10.53 8.19 6.09
C VAL A 384 -10.60 9.66 6.52
N ILE A 385 -10.26 10.58 5.62
CA ILE A 385 -10.38 12.02 5.85
C ILE A 385 -11.84 12.44 5.63
N TYR A 386 -12.39 13.18 6.58
CA TYR A 386 -13.71 13.80 6.43
C TYR A 386 -13.58 15.31 6.45
N GLU A 387 -14.39 15.99 5.66
CA GLU A 387 -14.58 17.44 5.75
C GLU A 387 -15.90 17.73 6.45
N VAL A 388 -15.83 18.43 7.57
CA VAL A 388 -17.00 18.75 8.39
C VAL A 388 -17.24 20.24 8.37
N THR A 389 -18.40 20.67 7.87
CA THR A 389 -18.82 22.06 7.91
C THR A 389 -19.63 22.31 9.17
N THR A 390 -19.12 23.18 10.04
CA THR A 390 -19.78 23.59 11.30
C THR A 390 -20.84 24.68 11.07
N GLU A 391 -21.65 24.95 12.08
CA GLU A 391 -22.70 26.00 12.04
C GLU A 391 -22.15 27.39 11.66
N ASP A 392 -20.90 27.68 12.07
CA ASP A 392 -20.17 28.93 11.73
C ASP A 392 -19.63 28.93 10.29
N LYS A 393 -19.98 27.92 9.48
CA LYS A 393 -19.49 27.72 8.09
C LYS A 393 -17.98 27.50 7.99
N ASN A 394 -17.32 27.16 9.07
CA ASN A 394 -15.93 26.74 9.01
C ASN A 394 -15.84 25.27 8.55
N VAL A 395 -14.93 24.99 7.64
CA VAL A 395 -14.64 23.62 7.20
C VAL A 395 -13.48 23.08 8.04
N VAL A 396 -13.72 21.98 8.73
CA VAL A 396 -12.73 21.29 9.56
C VAL A 396 -12.41 19.95 8.91
N THR A 397 -11.13 19.69 8.68
CA THR A 397 -10.65 18.38 8.23
C THR A 397 -10.51 17.47 9.44
N VAL A 398 -11.17 16.32 9.41
CA VAL A 398 -11.20 15.34 10.49
C VAL A 398 -10.54 14.06 10.02
N THR A 399 -9.41 13.72 10.63
CA THR A 399 -8.67 12.46 10.40
C THR A 399 -8.83 11.48 11.55
N ASN A 400 -9.20 12.01 12.74
CA ASN A 400 -9.44 11.24 13.95
C ASN A 400 -10.89 11.45 14.42
N PRO A 401 -11.66 10.38 14.74
CA PRO A 401 -13.01 10.54 15.30
C PRO A 401 -13.09 11.41 16.55
N SER A 402 -12.01 11.51 17.36
CA SER A 402 -11.98 12.38 18.54
C SER A 402 -12.05 13.87 18.20
N GLU A 403 -11.61 14.26 17.00
CA GLU A 403 -11.62 15.65 16.50
C GLU A 403 -12.96 16.05 15.88
N PHE A 404 -13.90 15.12 15.77
CA PHE A 404 -15.22 15.42 15.22
C PHE A 404 -15.92 16.50 16.05
N PRO A 405 -16.40 17.61 15.44
CA PRO A 405 -17.01 18.72 16.15
C PRO A 405 -18.16 18.28 17.05
N THR A 406 -18.18 18.76 18.31
CA THR A 406 -19.23 18.46 19.28
C THR A 406 -20.46 19.37 19.12
N GLY A 407 -20.34 20.47 18.35
CA GLY A 407 -21.42 21.41 18.02
C GLY A 407 -22.34 20.91 16.91
N LYS A 408 -23.23 21.80 16.46
CA LYS A 408 -24.10 21.51 15.33
C LYS A 408 -23.30 21.47 14.04
N VAL A 409 -23.38 20.35 13.35
CA VAL A 409 -22.76 20.11 12.05
C VAL A 409 -23.80 20.38 10.96
N LEU A 410 -23.43 21.16 9.95
CA LEU A 410 -24.28 21.44 8.78
C LEU A 410 -24.15 20.37 7.70
N GLU A 411 -22.92 19.97 7.41
CA GLU A 411 -22.60 19.06 6.32
C GLU A 411 -21.35 18.25 6.66
N VAL A 412 -21.33 16.97 6.31
CA VAL A 412 -20.13 16.13 6.36
C VAL A 412 -19.89 15.57 4.97
N ARG A 413 -18.67 15.70 4.48
CA ARG A 413 -18.21 15.13 3.21
C ARG A 413 -17.28 13.96 3.48
N GLU A 414 -17.49 12.89 2.72
CA GLU A 414 -16.64 11.70 2.74
C GLU A 414 -15.98 11.47 1.38
N PRO A 415 -14.74 10.95 1.36
CA PRO A 415 -14.05 10.63 0.12
C PRO A 415 -14.71 9.45 -0.57
N MET A 416 -14.88 9.61 -1.89
CA MET A 416 -15.43 8.61 -2.79
C MET A 416 -14.34 8.01 -3.66
N VAL A 417 -14.57 6.78 -4.09
CA VAL A 417 -13.72 6.09 -5.05
C VAL A 417 -14.55 5.53 -6.20
N SER A 418 -13.95 5.54 -7.38
CA SER A 418 -14.41 4.78 -8.53
C SER A 418 -13.74 3.41 -8.50
N ALA A 419 -14.50 2.37 -8.17
CA ALA A 419 -14.03 1.00 -8.04
C ALA A 419 -14.37 0.21 -9.31
N THR A 420 -13.36 -0.50 -9.85
CA THR A 420 -13.49 -1.43 -10.97
C THR A 420 -13.33 -2.85 -10.45
N ILE A 421 -14.36 -3.67 -10.64
CA ILE A 421 -14.39 -5.07 -10.20
C ILE A 421 -14.49 -5.95 -11.43
N LEU A 422 -13.50 -6.84 -11.61
CA LEU A 422 -13.52 -7.88 -12.63
C LEU A 422 -13.83 -9.23 -11.99
N ALA A 423 -14.79 -9.95 -12.56
CA ALA A 423 -15.19 -11.24 -12.04
C ALA A 423 -15.82 -12.13 -13.13
N PRO A 424 -15.87 -13.45 -12.93
CA PRO A 424 -16.71 -14.34 -13.71
C PRO A 424 -18.19 -13.97 -13.57
N ASN A 425 -18.93 -14.13 -14.67
CA ASN A 425 -20.34 -13.75 -14.78
C ASN A 425 -21.23 -14.37 -13.68
N GLU A 426 -20.91 -15.59 -13.22
CA GLU A 426 -21.66 -16.29 -12.16
C GLU A 426 -21.70 -15.54 -10.82
N PHE A 427 -20.72 -14.65 -10.54
CA PHE A 427 -20.62 -13.92 -9.28
C PHE A 427 -21.21 -12.51 -9.31
N VAL A 428 -21.72 -12.04 -10.45
CA VAL A 428 -22.26 -10.67 -10.62
C VAL A 428 -23.30 -10.34 -9.54
N GLY A 429 -24.26 -11.25 -9.29
CA GLY A 429 -25.31 -11.03 -8.30
C GLY A 429 -24.76 -10.85 -6.88
N ALA A 430 -23.77 -11.66 -6.48
CA ALA A 430 -23.14 -11.57 -5.15
C ALA A 430 -22.32 -10.29 -4.98
N ILE A 431 -21.68 -9.82 -6.06
CA ILE A 431 -20.92 -8.57 -6.07
C ILE A 431 -21.86 -7.37 -6.00
N MET A 432 -22.95 -7.38 -6.75
CA MET A 432 -23.96 -6.33 -6.70
C MET A 432 -24.56 -6.18 -5.29
N GLU A 433 -24.91 -7.30 -4.64
CA GLU A 433 -25.41 -7.31 -3.26
C GLU A 433 -24.36 -6.71 -2.28
N LEU A 434 -23.10 -7.12 -2.42
CA LEU A 434 -22.01 -6.60 -1.59
C LEU A 434 -21.88 -5.08 -1.79
N CYS A 435 -21.77 -4.59 -3.02
CA CYS A 435 -21.62 -3.17 -3.32
C CYS A 435 -22.81 -2.34 -2.82
N GLN A 436 -24.04 -2.83 -2.98
CA GLN A 436 -25.26 -2.15 -2.47
C GLN A 436 -25.23 -2.07 -0.94
N SER A 437 -24.83 -3.14 -0.25
CA SER A 437 -24.68 -3.13 1.22
C SER A 437 -23.64 -2.12 1.72
N ARG A 438 -22.72 -1.72 0.84
CA ARG A 438 -21.64 -0.73 1.07
C ARG A 438 -21.95 0.64 0.47
N ARG A 439 -23.22 0.97 0.25
CA ARG A 439 -23.66 2.26 -0.31
C ARG A 439 -23.10 2.55 -1.71
N GLY A 440 -22.79 1.50 -2.45
CA GLY A 440 -22.22 1.61 -3.80
C GLY A 440 -23.26 2.00 -4.84
N ASP A 441 -22.89 2.92 -5.72
CA ASP A 441 -23.67 3.35 -6.88
C ASP A 441 -23.05 2.77 -8.15
N MET A 442 -23.78 1.87 -8.82
CA MET A 442 -23.31 1.22 -10.04
C MET A 442 -23.30 2.21 -11.21
N LYS A 443 -22.15 2.39 -11.84
CA LYS A 443 -21.96 3.30 -12.97
C LYS A 443 -22.01 2.60 -14.31
N ALA A 444 -21.42 1.41 -14.40
CA ALA A 444 -21.41 0.62 -15.62
C ALA A 444 -21.25 -0.87 -15.31
N MET A 445 -21.69 -1.69 -16.27
CA MET A 445 -21.46 -3.12 -16.30
C MET A 445 -21.19 -3.52 -17.75
N ASP A 446 -19.96 -3.93 -18.02
CA ASP A 446 -19.49 -4.25 -19.37
C ASP A 446 -18.99 -5.70 -19.42
N TYR A 447 -19.36 -6.44 -20.47
CA TYR A 447 -18.89 -7.79 -20.71
C TYR A 447 -17.58 -7.76 -21.51
N LEU A 448 -16.48 -8.19 -20.91
CA LEU A 448 -15.19 -8.27 -21.58
C LEU A 448 -15.09 -9.53 -22.44
N SER A 449 -15.75 -10.61 -22.01
CA SER A 449 -15.91 -11.87 -22.75
C SER A 449 -17.24 -12.54 -22.33
N GLU A 450 -17.56 -13.69 -22.93
CA GLU A 450 -18.77 -14.46 -22.55
C GLU A 450 -18.79 -14.82 -21.06
N ASP A 451 -17.63 -15.03 -20.46
CA ASP A 451 -17.48 -15.52 -19.08
C ASP A 451 -17.10 -14.41 -18.08
N ARG A 452 -16.69 -13.22 -18.53
CA ARG A 452 -16.13 -12.17 -17.65
C ARG A 452 -16.83 -10.83 -17.78
N VAL A 453 -17.07 -10.21 -16.64
CA VAL A 453 -17.75 -8.92 -16.51
C VAL A 453 -16.88 -7.94 -15.75
N GLU A 454 -16.85 -6.71 -16.24
CA GLU A 454 -16.35 -5.54 -15.55
C GLU A 454 -17.52 -4.78 -14.93
N LEU A 455 -17.47 -4.58 -13.62
CA LEU A 455 -18.43 -3.80 -12.86
C LEU A 455 -17.77 -2.53 -12.36
N ARG A 456 -18.30 -1.36 -12.70
CA ARG A 456 -17.81 -0.08 -12.21
C ARG A 456 -18.79 0.51 -11.20
N TYR A 457 -18.30 0.76 -10.01
CA TYR A 457 -19.04 1.33 -8.88
C TYR A 457 -18.39 2.60 -8.37
N ARG A 458 -19.21 3.54 -7.92
CA ARG A 458 -18.79 4.63 -7.07
C ARG A 458 -19.11 4.27 -5.62
N LEU A 459 -18.11 4.19 -4.77
CA LEU A 459 -18.22 3.72 -3.39
C LEU A 459 -17.57 4.72 -2.42
N PRO A 460 -18.08 4.89 -1.20
CA PRO A 460 -17.35 5.60 -0.17
C PRO A 460 -16.08 4.85 0.21
N LEU A 461 -14.95 5.54 0.30
CA LEU A 461 -13.67 4.93 0.66
C LEU A 461 -13.74 4.22 2.02
N ALA A 462 -14.43 4.82 3.00
CA ALA A 462 -14.62 4.24 4.32
C ALA A 462 -15.27 2.83 4.31
N GLU A 463 -16.08 2.54 3.30
CA GLU A 463 -16.76 1.24 3.16
C GLU A 463 -15.86 0.17 2.53
N ILE A 464 -14.78 0.58 1.86
CA ILE A 464 -13.79 -0.32 1.24
C ILE A 464 -12.69 -0.69 2.24
N VAL A 465 -12.26 0.28 3.04
CA VAL A 465 -11.09 0.20 3.91
C VAL A 465 -11.19 -0.90 4.98
N PHE A 466 -12.35 -1.39 5.36
CA PHE A 466 -12.44 -2.37 6.44
C PHE A 466 -12.27 -3.82 5.98
N ASP A 467 -13.23 -4.37 5.29
CA ASP A 467 -13.30 -5.80 4.99
C ASP A 467 -13.87 -6.10 3.60
N PHE A 468 -14.03 -5.05 2.79
CA PHE A 468 -14.66 -5.19 1.47
C PHE A 468 -13.91 -6.17 0.57
N PHE A 469 -12.58 -6.07 0.53
CA PHE A 469 -11.74 -6.94 -0.30
C PHE A 469 -11.86 -8.42 0.13
N ASP A 470 -11.81 -8.67 1.43
CA ASP A 470 -11.93 -10.03 1.97
C ASP A 470 -13.31 -10.63 1.70
N GLN A 471 -14.36 -9.82 1.87
CA GLN A 471 -15.73 -10.24 1.54
C GLN A 471 -15.90 -10.46 0.04
N LEU A 472 -15.32 -9.61 -0.80
CA LEU A 472 -15.34 -9.79 -2.25
C LEU A 472 -14.68 -11.11 -2.64
N LYS A 473 -13.47 -11.36 -2.15
CA LYS A 473 -12.74 -12.62 -2.39
C LYS A 473 -13.51 -13.83 -1.87
N SER A 474 -14.05 -13.75 -0.67
CA SER A 474 -14.83 -14.84 -0.07
C SER A 474 -16.10 -15.18 -0.88
N LYS A 475 -16.88 -14.15 -1.26
CA LYS A 475 -18.13 -14.33 -2.02
C LYS A 475 -17.90 -14.81 -3.46
N THR A 476 -16.73 -14.55 -4.01
CA THR A 476 -16.35 -14.93 -5.38
C THR A 476 -15.33 -16.07 -5.45
N ARG A 477 -15.12 -16.79 -4.35
CA ARG A 477 -14.13 -17.91 -4.25
C ARG A 477 -12.72 -17.51 -4.70
N GLY A 478 -12.35 -16.26 -4.54
CA GLY A 478 -11.06 -15.72 -4.93
C GLY A 478 -10.96 -15.24 -6.40
N TYR A 479 -12.02 -15.39 -7.20
CA TYR A 479 -11.98 -15.06 -8.63
C TYR A 479 -12.19 -13.58 -8.95
N ALA A 480 -12.74 -12.77 -8.05
CA ALA A 480 -12.89 -11.33 -8.32
C ALA A 480 -11.60 -10.58 -8.00
N SER A 481 -11.27 -9.64 -8.86
CA SER A 481 -10.24 -8.62 -8.61
C SER A 481 -10.86 -7.25 -8.46
N LEU A 482 -10.21 -6.39 -7.69
CA LEU A 482 -10.63 -5.02 -7.39
C LEU A 482 -9.47 -4.08 -7.67
N ASP A 483 -9.79 -3.01 -8.37
CA ASP A 483 -8.97 -1.81 -8.45
C ASP A 483 -9.82 -0.59 -8.13
N TRP A 484 -9.23 0.50 -7.63
CA TRP A 484 -9.96 1.71 -7.35
C TRP A 484 -9.10 2.97 -7.48
N LYS A 485 -9.73 4.08 -7.78
CA LYS A 485 -9.11 5.41 -7.81
C LYS A 485 -9.97 6.43 -7.09
N ALA A 486 -9.35 7.46 -6.53
CA ALA A 486 -10.06 8.55 -5.88
C ALA A 486 -11.03 9.25 -6.87
N ASP A 487 -12.24 9.54 -6.40
CA ASP A 487 -13.32 10.15 -7.19
C ASP A 487 -14.02 11.29 -6.44
N GLY A 488 -13.21 12.20 -5.87
CA GLY A 488 -13.68 13.37 -5.14
C GLY A 488 -14.39 13.04 -3.83
N ASP A 489 -15.16 14.01 -3.34
CA ASP A 489 -15.88 13.91 -2.07
C ASP A 489 -17.39 14.02 -2.31
N GLN A 490 -18.16 13.44 -1.39
CA GLN A 490 -19.62 13.49 -1.41
C GLN A 490 -20.19 13.80 -0.04
N VAL A 491 -21.25 14.60 -0.01
CA VAL A 491 -22.04 14.85 1.22
C VAL A 491 -22.75 13.55 1.64
N ALA A 492 -22.62 13.20 2.93
CA ALA A 492 -23.25 12.03 3.51
C ALA A 492 -23.76 12.29 4.94
N ASP A 493 -24.80 11.54 5.34
CA ASP A 493 -25.37 11.62 6.70
C ASP A 493 -24.53 10.77 7.68
N LEU A 494 -23.39 11.32 8.06
CA LEU A 494 -22.42 10.67 8.92
C LEU A 494 -22.54 11.16 10.36
N VAL A 495 -22.34 10.24 11.30
CA VAL A 495 -22.38 10.52 12.73
C VAL A 495 -21.18 9.89 13.44
N LYS A 496 -20.73 10.53 14.51
CA LYS A 496 -19.75 9.95 15.41
C LYS A 496 -20.46 9.03 16.40
N VAL A 497 -19.96 7.80 16.51
CA VAL A 497 -20.37 6.83 17.53
C VAL A 497 -19.26 6.72 18.56
N ASP A 498 -19.56 7.09 19.80
CA ASP A 498 -18.64 6.97 20.92
C ASP A 498 -18.93 5.69 21.73
N ILE A 499 -17.88 5.02 22.16
CA ILE A 499 -17.98 3.87 23.08
C ILE A 499 -17.61 4.33 24.48
N LEU A 500 -18.52 4.05 25.42
CA LEU A 500 -18.37 4.44 26.82
C LEU A 500 -18.21 3.20 27.69
N LEU A 501 -17.16 3.15 28.49
CA LEU A 501 -16.96 2.17 29.54
C LEU A 501 -17.21 2.84 30.90
N GLN A 502 -18.19 2.37 31.63
CA GLN A 502 -18.59 2.95 32.92
C GLN A 502 -18.96 4.45 32.87
N GLY A 503 -19.38 4.92 31.70
CA GLY A 503 -19.72 6.32 31.41
C GLY A 503 -18.54 7.18 30.94
N GLU A 504 -17.32 6.65 30.93
CA GLU A 504 -16.15 7.33 30.41
C GLU A 504 -15.95 6.91 28.92
N GLN A 505 -15.68 7.89 28.06
CA GLN A 505 -15.43 7.66 26.64
C GLN A 505 -14.07 7.00 26.45
N VAL A 506 -14.02 5.98 25.58
CA VAL A 506 -12.79 5.35 25.12
C VAL A 506 -12.59 5.76 23.66
N ASP A 507 -11.76 6.74 23.44
CA ASP A 507 -11.50 7.38 22.14
C ASP A 507 -11.02 6.39 21.07
N ALA A 508 -10.21 5.40 21.45
CA ALA A 508 -9.70 4.37 20.54
C ALA A 508 -10.80 3.52 19.88
N PHE A 509 -12.01 3.46 20.43
CA PHE A 509 -13.16 2.73 19.89
C PHE A 509 -14.21 3.64 19.25
N SER A 510 -14.00 4.96 19.25
CA SER A 510 -14.88 5.89 18.56
C SER A 510 -14.74 5.75 17.04
N ALA A 511 -15.85 5.86 16.31
CA ALA A 511 -15.86 5.77 14.85
C ALA A 511 -16.82 6.78 14.23
N ILE A 512 -16.50 7.23 13.02
CA ILE A 512 -17.42 7.99 12.17
C ILE A 512 -18.05 7.00 11.19
N THR A 513 -19.37 6.91 11.19
CA THR A 513 -20.11 5.95 10.36
C THR A 513 -21.40 6.57 9.83
N HIS A 514 -21.95 5.98 8.77
CA HIS A 514 -23.25 6.41 8.25
C HIS A 514 -24.34 6.16 9.31
N LYS A 515 -25.27 7.10 9.43
CA LYS A 515 -26.33 7.08 10.45
C LYS A 515 -27.13 5.79 10.48
N ASP A 516 -27.44 5.23 9.30
CA ASP A 516 -28.18 3.96 9.20
C ASP A 516 -27.39 2.76 9.75
N LYS A 517 -26.06 2.81 9.73
CA LYS A 517 -25.17 1.76 10.23
C LYS A 517 -24.72 1.97 11.68
N ALA A 518 -24.96 3.16 12.23
CA ALA A 518 -24.47 3.53 13.57
C ALA A 518 -24.99 2.60 14.68
N TYR A 519 -26.26 2.19 14.61
CA TYR A 519 -26.84 1.24 15.56
C TYR A 519 -26.16 -0.14 15.48
N ALA A 520 -26.01 -0.67 14.26
CA ALA A 520 -25.39 -1.98 14.05
C ALA A 520 -23.93 -1.98 14.53
N TYR A 521 -23.17 -0.91 14.23
CA TYR A 521 -21.82 -0.71 14.75
C TYR A 521 -21.80 -0.69 16.28
N GLY A 522 -22.68 0.08 16.90
CA GLY A 522 -22.77 0.17 18.37
C GLY A 522 -23.07 -1.17 19.03
N VAL A 523 -24.00 -1.95 18.50
CA VAL A 523 -24.32 -3.30 19.00
C VAL A 523 -23.15 -4.25 18.82
N MET A 524 -22.52 -4.28 17.66
CA MET A 524 -21.37 -5.13 17.37
C MET A 524 -20.22 -4.84 18.34
N MET A 525 -19.84 -3.57 18.49
CA MET A 525 -18.72 -3.17 19.34
C MET A 525 -18.99 -3.43 20.83
N THR A 526 -20.19 -3.09 21.33
CA THR A 526 -20.53 -3.35 22.74
C THR A 526 -20.58 -4.84 23.07
N SER A 527 -21.06 -5.69 22.13
CA SER A 527 -21.08 -7.14 22.31
C SER A 527 -19.67 -7.73 22.28
N LYS A 528 -18.82 -7.29 21.35
CA LYS A 528 -17.42 -7.71 21.22
C LYS A 528 -16.63 -7.36 22.50
N LEU A 529 -16.75 -6.14 22.98
CA LEU A 529 -16.09 -5.70 24.22
C LEU A 529 -16.60 -6.46 25.46
N ARG A 530 -17.89 -6.82 25.52
CA ARG A 530 -18.42 -7.65 26.62
C ARG A 530 -17.78 -9.03 26.67
N GLU A 531 -17.43 -9.61 25.54
CA GLU A 531 -16.76 -10.91 25.45
C GLU A 531 -15.27 -10.83 25.80
N LEU A 532 -14.61 -9.76 25.37
CA LEU A 532 -13.16 -9.57 25.51
C LEU A 532 -12.73 -9.05 26.89
N ILE A 533 -13.54 -8.16 27.50
CA ILE A 533 -13.19 -7.58 28.79
C ILE A 533 -13.53 -8.58 29.92
N PRO A 534 -12.56 -8.97 30.76
CA PRO A 534 -12.80 -9.90 31.85
C PRO A 534 -13.72 -9.30 32.92
N ARG A 535 -14.47 -10.17 33.60
CA ARG A 535 -15.32 -9.76 34.72
C ARG A 535 -14.47 -9.14 35.84
N GLN A 536 -14.92 -7.99 36.36
CA GLN A 536 -14.27 -7.28 37.44
C GLN A 536 -15.09 -7.38 38.76
N GLN A 537 -14.57 -6.81 39.83
CA GLN A 537 -15.23 -6.82 41.15
C GLN A 537 -16.57 -6.03 41.17
N PHE A 538 -16.79 -5.17 40.18
CA PHE A 538 -17.97 -4.36 39.98
C PHE A 538 -18.57 -4.58 38.58
N GLU A 539 -19.79 -4.13 38.38
CA GLU A 539 -20.48 -4.18 37.10
C GLU A 539 -19.94 -3.09 36.17
N VAL A 540 -19.57 -3.47 34.97
CA VAL A 540 -19.09 -2.56 33.92
C VAL A 540 -20.15 -2.40 32.84
N PRO A 541 -20.87 -1.28 32.79
CA PRO A 541 -21.72 -0.97 31.63
C PRO A 541 -20.85 -0.54 30.44
N ILE A 542 -21.13 -1.13 29.29
CA ILE A 542 -20.56 -0.77 28.01
C ILE A 542 -21.68 -0.12 27.20
N GLN A 543 -21.47 1.06 26.68
CA GLN A 543 -22.50 1.82 25.98
C GLN A 543 -21.94 2.36 24.66
N ALA A 544 -22.75 2.36 23.62
CA ALA A 544 -22.48 3.12 22.40
C ALA A 544 -23.44 4.32 22.36
N ALA A 545 -22.92 5.48 22.01
CA ALA A 545 -23.69 6.73 22.02
C ALA A 545 -23.40 7.58 20.78
N ILE A 546 -24.42 8.33 20.34
CA ILE A 546 -24.29 9.42 19.36
C ILE A 546 -24.57 10.71 20.11
N GLY A 547 -23.53 11.50 20.37
CA GLY A 547 -23.61 12.65 21.29
C GLY A 547 -24.07 12.21 22.67
N SER A 548 -25.18 12.74 23.16
CA SER A 548 -25.76 12.36 24.46
C SER A 548 -26.71 11.15 24.43
N ARG A 549 -27.07 10.67 23.22
CA ARG A 549 -28.04 9.60 23.05
C ARG A 549 -27.35 8.22 23.02
N ILE A 550 -27.66 7.38 24.01
CA ILE A 550 -27.23 5.98 24.03
C ILE A 550 -28.05 5.19 22.99
N ILE A 551 -27.36 4.51 22.08
CA ILE A 551 -27.96 3.70 21.00
C ILE A 551 -27.86 2.20 21.27
N ALA A 552 -26.81 1.74 21.97
CA ALA A 552 -26.64 0.34 22.35
C ALA A 552 -26.04 0.24 23.76
N ARG A 553 -26.34 -0.85 24.48
CA ARG A 553 -25.81 -1.08 25.83
C ARG A 553 -25.66 -2.56 26.11
N GLU A 554 -24.52 -2.91 26.68
CA GLU A 554 -24.20 -4.21 27.27
C GLU A 554 -23.67 -4.05 28.68
N ASN A 555 -23.69 -5.12 29.48
CA ASN A 555 -23.18 -5.09 30.84
C ASN A 555 -22.29 -6.29 31.12
N ILE A 556 -21.10 -6.06 31.66
CA ILE A 556 -20.25 -7.11 32.22
C ILE A 556 -20.63 -7.26 33.71
N ARG A 557 -21.14 -8.44 34.07
CA ARG A 557 -21.54 -8.73 35.45
C ARG A 557 -20.33 -8.81 36.40
N ALA A 558 -20.45 -8.22 37.56
CA ALA A 558 -19.42 -8.31 38.59
C ALA A 558 -19.14 -9.78 39.03
N ILE A 559 -17.88 -10.05 39.37
CA ILE A 559 -17.51 -11.31 40.02
C ILE A 559 -18.29 -11.39 41.35
N ARG A 560 -19.03 -12.47 41.56
CA ARG A 560 -19.74 -12.74 42.79
C ARG A 560 -18.91 -13.67 43.68
N LYS A 561 -18.46 -13.14 44.82
CA LYS A 561 -17.94 -13.99 45.88
C LYS A 561 -19.15 -14.55 46.64
N ASP A 562 -19.22 -15.85 46.82
CA ASP A 562 -20.28 -16.45 47.65
C ASP A 562 -20.04 -16.13 49.11
N VAL A 563 -20.65 -15.00 49.58
CA VAL A 563 -20.54 -14.54 50.97
C VAL A 563 -21.41 -15.37 51.91
N LEU A 564 -22.27 -16.24 51.35
CA LEU A 564 -23.18 -17.09 52.12
C LEU A 564 -22.62 -18.51 52.36
N ALA A 565 -21.55 -18.91 51.65
CA ALA A 565 -20.93 -20.23 51.75
C ALA A 565 -20.52 -20.63 53.18
N LYS A 566 -20.23 -19.63 54.06
CA LYS A 566 -19.87 -19.83 55.47
C LYS A 566 -21.05 -19.63 56.43
N CYS A 567 -22.27 -19.39 55.93
CA CYS A 567 -23.45 -19.23 56.77
C CYS A 567 -24.18 -20.57 56.94
N TYR A 568 -23.74 -21.33 57.93
CA TYR A 568 -24.47 -22.51 58.43
C TYR A 568 -25.65 -22.05 59.30
N GLY A 569 -26.90 -22.44 58.92
CA GLY A 569 -28.10 -22.17 59.69
C GLY A 569 -29.05 -21.14 59.03
N GLY A 570 -30.33 -21.21 59.39
CA GLY A 570 -31.46 -20.50 58.76
C GLY A 570 -31.64 -19.02 59.10
N ASP A 571 -30.62 -18.31 59.55
CA ASP A 571 -30.73 -16.88 59.86
C ASP A 571 -30.83 -16.04 58.59
N ILE A 572 -32.08 -15.77 58.19
CA ILE A 572 -32.43 -15.00 56.98
C ILE A 572 -31.97 -13.54 57.15
N SER A 573 -31.99 -12.98 58.34
CA SER A 573 -31.61 -11.59 58.63
C SER A 573 -30.12 -11.37 58.42
N ARG A 574 -29.29 -12.31 58.86
CA ARG A 574 -27.84 -12.28 58.67
C ARG A 574 -27.44 -12.45 57.20
N LYS A 575 -28.11 -13.33 56.49
CA LYS A 575 -27.92 -13.54 55.03
C LYS A 575 -28.24 -12.26 54.25
N ARG A 576 -29.35 -11.60 54.60
CA ARG A 576 -29.78 -10.34 53.96
C ARG A 576 -28.79 -9.21 54.24
N LYS A 577 -28.31 -9.04 55.46
CA LYS A 577 -27.30 -8.03 55.85
C LYS A 577 -25.95 -8.25 55.09
N LEU A 578 -25.52 -9.49 54.93
CA LEU A 578 -24.29 -9.79 54.21
C LEU A 578 -24.42 -9.48 52.71
N LEU A 579 -25.56 -9.77 52.10
CA LEU A 579 -25.84 -9.42 50.72
C LEU A 579 -25.95 -7.91 50.51
N GLU A 580 -26.56 -7.18 51.44
CA GLU A 580 -26.63 -5.71 51.42
C GLU A 580 -25.25 -5.07 51.55
N LYS A 581 -24.40 -5.52 52.48
CA LYS A 581 -23.00 -5.08 52.60
C LYS A 581 -22.19 -5.36 51.36
N GLN A 582 -22.39 -6.50 50.73
CA GLN A 582 -21.74 -6.83 49.46
C GLN A 582 -22.19 -5.88 48.32
N LYS A 583 -23.49 -5.57 48.26
CA LYS A 583 -24.07 -4.64 47.30
C LYS A 583 -23.54 -3.22 47.48
N GLU A 584 -23.46 -2.74 48.73
CA GLU A 584 -22.88 -1.43 49.05
C GLU A 584 -21.39 -1.36 48.75
N GLY A 585 -20.62 -2.40 49.12
CA GLY A 585 -19.19 -2.49 48.81
C GLY A 585 -18.92 -2.42 47.31
N LYS A 586 -19.71 -3.14 46.49
CA LYS A 586 -19.64 -3.09 45.03
C LYS A 586 -20.02 -1.72 44.46
N LYS A 587 -21.02 -1.05 45.07
CA LYS A 587 -21.42 0.31 44.68
C LYS A 587 -20.29 1.31 44.92
N ARG A 588 -19.57 1.20 46.07
CA ARG A 588 -18.40 2.03 46.38
C ARG A 588 -17.22 1.74 45.42
N MET A 589 -16.94 0.47 45.16
CA MET A 589 -15.89 0.08 44.21
C MET A 589 -16.17 0.59 42.79
N LYS A 590 -17.45 0.59 42.38
CA LYS A 590 -17.86 1.16 41.07
C LYS A 590 -17.60 2.67 40.98
N MET A 591 -17.63 3.41 42.09
CA MET A 591 -17.38 4.86 42.10
C MET A 591 -15.89 5.23 42.09
N VAL A 592 -14.99 4.28 42.41
CA VAL A 592 -13.54 4.53 42.58
C VAL A 592 -12.68 3.71 41.61
N GLY A 593 -13.22 2.58 41.16
CA GLY A 593 -12.46 1.67 40.27
C GLY A 593 -12.46 2.14 38.81
N ARG A 594 -11.28 2.29 38.24
CA ARG A 594 -11.12 2.40 36.79
C ARG A 594 -11.30 1.03 36.16
N VAL A 595 -11.88 1.00 34.95
CA VAL A 595 -12.01 -0.24 34.17
C VAL A 595 -10.68 -0.51 33.50
N GLU A 596 -10.02 -1.60 33.89
CA GLU A 596 -8.84 -2.09 33.19
C GLU A 596 -9.31 -2.88 31.97
N VAL A 597 -8.96 -2.39 30.80
CA VAL A 597 -9.16 -3.10 29.54
C VAL A 597 -7.82 -3.75 29.19
N PRO A 598 -7.74 -5.09 29.14
CA PRO A 598 -6.50 -5.77 28.73
C PRO A 598 -6.09 -5.37 27.31
N GLN A 599 -4.79 -5.33 27.04
CA GLN A 599 -4.26 -4.96 25.73
C GLN A 599 -4.76 -5.91 24.63
N GLU A 600 -4.85 -7.21 24.93
CA GLU A 600 -5.40 -8.21 24.01
C GLU A 600 -6.87 -7.89 23.65
N ALA A 601 -7.62 -7.27 24.55
CA ALA A 601 -8.98 -6.85 24.27
C ALA A 601 -9.02 -5.62 23.33
N PHE A 602 -8.06 -4.69 23.43
CA PHE A 602 -7.93 -3.60 22.45
C PHE A 602 -7.59 -4.16 21.06
N ILE A 603 -6.56 -4.98 20.96
CA ILE A 603 -6.13 -5.59 19.69
C ILE A 603 -7.29 -6.38 19.07
N ALA A 604 -7.94 -7.25 19.86
CA ALA A 604 -9.03 -8.08 19.37
C ALA A 604 -10.30 -7.27 19.04
N ALA A 605 -10.59 -6.17 19.75
CA ALA A 605 -11.73 -5.31 19.46
C ALA A 605 -11.53 -4.49 18.17
N LEU A 606 -10.30 -4.07 17.90
CA LEU A 606 -9.94 -3.27 16.74
C LEU A 606 -9.62 -4.11 15.50
N SER A 607 -9.32 -5.41 15.66
CA SER A 607 -9.13 -6.32 14.53
C SER A 607 -10.47 -6.63 13.84
N SER A 608 -10.47 -6.60 12.53
CA SER A 608 -11.62 -6.97 11.69
C SER A 608 -11.86 -8.48 11.63
N GLU A 609 -10.93 -9.29 12.15
CA GLU A 609 -10.98 -10.74 12.00
C GLU A 609 -11.97 -11.43 12.96
N GLU A 610 -12.74 -12.33 12.40
CA GLU A 610 -13.30 -13.51 13.07
C GLU A 610 -12.16 -14.45 13.53
N THR A 611 -11.37 -14.03 14.51
CA THR A 611 -10.38 -14.91 15.16
C THR A 611 -11.10 -15.90 16.09
N LYS A 612 -12.05 -16.69 15.54
CA LYS A 612 -12.72 -17.74 16.32
C LYS A 612 -11.94 -19.03 16.43
N ASP A 613 -10.83 -19.24 15.71
CA ASP A 613 -10.20 -20.56 15.63
C ASP A 613 -8.77 -20.70 16.16
N LYS A 614 -8.09 -19.63 16.61
CA LYS A 614 -6.73 -19.75 17.15
C LYS A 614 -6.60 -19.72 18.69
N ALA A 615 -7.67 -19.43 19.41
CA ALA A 615 -7.66 -19.45 20.90
C ALA A 615 -8.12 -20.79 21.50
N LYS A 616 -8.25 -21.84 20.69
CA LYS A 616 -8.64 -23.20 21.14
C LYS A 616 -7.68 -24.30 20.66
N LYS A 617 -6.40 -23.98 20.50
CA LYS A 617 -5.36 -25.03 20.41
C LYS A 617 -4.25 -24.81 21.40
#